data_831ab30f97cdfb153500469c5115719d
#
_entry.id   831ab30f97cdfb153500469c5115719d
#
_cell.length_a   1.000
_cell.length_b   1.000
_cell.length_c   1.000
_cell.angle_alpha   90.00
_cell.angle_beta   90.00
_cell.angle_gamma   90.00
#
_symmetry.space_group_name_H-M   'P 1'
#
loop_
_entity.id
_entity.type
_entity.pdbx_description
1 polymer ?
#
loop_
_entity_poly.entity_id
_entity_poly.type
_entity_poly.pdbx_seq_one_letter_code
_entity_poly.pdbx_strand_id
1 'polypeptide(L)'
;ILSLTSSEVFDFFMKSEQYHGFELPEYFTFDKVLEFVQKTVGDTLYEECLQNNFLPDNLSDVNLDILLNKDGHYAVRPIILANPFLYYFLVREVCNENNWNVVKNLFYEFTVPHITSCAIPIVRAEKEPFHNSTTIMNWWYSMEQRAIELSLEYRYMFMTDITNCYGSVNPQ
;
A
#
# COMPACT_ATOMS: atom_id res chain seq x y z
N ILE A 1 8.76 8.58 -2.42
CA ILE A 1 9.05 7.60 -1.36
C ILE A 1 10.46 6.99 -1.52
N LEU A 2 10.93 6.71 -2.72
CA LEU A 2 12.23 6.05 -2.94
C LEU A 2 13.45 6.87 -2.47
N SER A 3 13.30 8.18 -2.23
CA SER A 3 14.34 9.05 -1.67
C SER A 3 14.41 9.02 -0.14
N LEU A 4 13.44 8.39 0.51
CA LEU A 4 13.37 8.33 1.96
C LEU A 4 14.37 7.35 2.56
N THR A 5 14.84 7.66 3.76
CA THR A 5 15.58 6.74 4.63
C THR A 5 14.66 5.64 5.16
N SER A 6 15.22 4.58 5.69
CA SER A 6 14.51 3.48 6.36
C SER A 6 13.54 3.98 7.44
N SER A 7 13.98 4.90 8.29
CA SER A 7 13.13 5.47 9.36
C SER A 7 12.00 6.32 8.80
N GLU A 8 12.27 7.18 7.81
CA GLU A 8 11.25 8.05 7.21
C GLU A 8 10.18 7.24 6.47
N VAL A 9 10.57 6.16 5.80
CA VAL A 9 9.60 5.29 5.11
C VAL A 9 8.78 4.47 6.10
N PHE A 10 9.35 4.07 7.24
CA PHE A 10 8.61 3.46 8.32
C PHE A 10 7.53 4.41 8.84
N ASP A 11 7.90 5.64 9.18
CA ASP A 11 6.97 6.67 9.65
C ASP A 11 5.89 6.98 8.59
N PHE A 12 6.25 6.91 7.32
CA PHE A 12 5.29 7.07 6.22
C PHE A 12 4.24 5.96 6.21
N PHE A 13 4.65 4.70 6.28
CA PHE A 13 3.71 3.57 6.25
C PHE A 13 2.90 3.43 7.54
N MET A 14 3.41 3.92 8.68
CA MET A 14 2.67 3.90 9.95
C MET A 14 1.59 4.98 10.06
N LYS A 15 1.33 5.75 9.03
CA LYS A 15 0.19 6.68 8.99
C LYS A 15 -1.10 5.95 8.67
N SER A 16 -2.21 6.39 9.29
CA SER A 16 -3.54 5.83 9.06
C SER A 16 -3.89 5.73 7.58
N GLU A 17 -3.55 6.76 6.79
CA GLU A 17 -3.85 6.85 5.36
C GLU A 17 -3.10 5.80 4.51
N GLN A 18 -1.99 5.27 5.02
CA GLN A 18 -1.23 4.22 4.32
C GLN A 18 -1.70 2.81 4.74
N TYR A 19 -2.27 2.70 5.93
CA TYR A 19 -2.77 1.44 6.46
C TYR A 19 -4.02 0.96 5.74
N HIS A 20 -4.92 1.86 5.36
CA HIS A 20 -6.14 1.52 4.63
C HIS A 20 -6.15 2.15 3.23
N GLY A 21 -6.49 1.37 2.22
CA GLY A 21 -6.52 1.81 0.81
C GLY A 21 -7.88 2.30 0.33
N PHE A 22 -8.81 2.69 1.22
CA PHE A 22 -10.16 3.13 0.88
C PHE A 22 -10.55 4.38 1.67
N GLU A 23 -11.50 5.13 1.14
CA GLU A 23 -11.97 6.35 1.79
C GLU A 23 -12.80 6.02 3.04
N LEU A 24 -12.46 6.70 4.12
CA LEU A 24 -13.21 6.71 5.36
C LEU A 24 -13.67 8.14 5.68
N PRO A 25 -14.75 8.30 6.44
CA PRO A 25 -15.11 9.62 6.97
C PRO A 25 -13.94 10.23 7.75
N GLU A 26 -13.72 11.54 7.61
CA GLU A 26 -12.57 12.27 8.19
C GLU A 26 -12.39 12.09 9.71
N TYR A 27 -13.48 11.78 10.42
CA TYR A 27 -13.44 11.51 11.86
C TYR A 27 -12.94 10.10 12.22
N PHE A 28 -12.68 9.25 11.21
CA PHE A 28 -12.23 7.89 11.40
C PHE A 28 -10.75 7.77 11.08
N THR A 29 -9.95 7.45 12.10
CA THR A 29 -8.50 7.28 11.95
C THR A 29 -8.02 6.04 12.69
N PHE A 30 -6.99 5.41 12.16
CA PHE A 30 -6.31 4.27 12.78
C PHE A 30 -5.03 4.68 13.55
N ASP A 31 -4.67 5.95 13.59
CA ASP A 31 -3.42 6.41 14.21
C ASP A 31 -3.24 5.87 15.63
N LYS A 32 -4.29 5.97 16.46
CA LYS A 32 -4.24 5.45 17.86
C LYS A 32 -4.06 3.94 17.93
N VAL A 33 -4.63 3.20 16.98
CA VAL A 33 -4.49 1.74 16.90
C VAL A 33 -3.06 1.39 16.51
N LEU A 34 -2.51 2.04 15.50
CA LEU A 34 -1.15 1.83 15.03
C LEU A 34 -0.11 2.23 16.10
N GLU A 35 -0.31 3.35 16.78
CA GLU A 35 0.53 3.75 17.92
C GLU A 35 0.48 2.72 19.07
N PHE A 36 -0.71 2.21 19.39
CA PHE A 36 -0.87 1.18 20.41
C PHE A 36 -0.11 -0.09 20.04
N VAL A 37 -0.23 -0.55 18.79
CA VAL A 37 0.47 -1.72 18.30
C VAL A 37 1.98 -1.51 18.37
N GLN A 38 2.47 -0.38 17.89
CA GLN A 38 3.89 -0.02 17.94
C GLN A 38 4.43 -0.03 19.37
N LYS A 39 3.71 0.54 20.33
CA LYS A 39 4.09 0.55 21.74
C LYS A 39 4.05 -0.83 22.38
N THR A 40 3.09 -1.67 21.97
CA THR A 40 2.88 -3.00 22.55
C THR A 40 3.90 -4.01 22.03
N VAL A 41 4.15 -3.99 20.73
CA VAL A 41 5.08 -4.92 20.07
C VAL A 41 6.54 -4.46 20.27
N GLY A 42 6.80 -3.15 20.10
CA GLY A 42 8.15 -2.59 20.23
C GLY A 42 9.13 -3.33 19.30
N ASP A 43 10.23 -3.82 19.91
CA ASP A 43 11.28 -4.57 19.19
C ASP A 43 11.07 -6.10 19.17
N THR A 44 9.96 -6.60 19.74
CA THR A 44 9.64 -8.04 19.73
C THR A 44 9.65 -8.58 18.31
N LEU A 45 10.30 -9.73 18.11
CA LEU A 45 10.33 -10.36 16.78
C LEU A 45 9.02 -11.10 16.51
N TYR A 46 8.68 -11.20 15.22
CA TYR A 46 7.48 -11.92 14.80
C TYR A 46 7.49 -13.37 15.26
N GLU A 47 8.63 -14.03 15.15
CA GLU A 47 8.86 -15.42 15.59
C GLU A 47 8.63 -15.61 17.09
N GLU A 48 8.93 -14.60 17.91
CA GLU A 48 8.67 -14.64 19.35
C GLU A 48 7.17 -14.60 19.65
N CYS A 49 6.40 -13.88 18.83
CA CYS A 49 4.94 -13.83 18.94
C CYS A 49 4.30 -15.18 18.54
N LEU A 50 4.96 -15.98 17.70
CA LEU A 50 4.49 -17.28 17.25
C LEU A 50 4.79 -18.42 18.25
N GLN A 51 5.39 -18.11 19.39
CA GLN A 51 5.71 -19.07 20.45
C GLN A 51 4.43 -19.67 21.01
N ASN A 52 3.82 -20.56 20.65
CA ASN A 52 2.66 -21.35 21.11
C ASN A 52 1.83 -21.96 19.96
N ASN A 53 2.44 -22.23 18.80
CA ASN A 53 1.76 -22.74 17.60
C ASN A 53 0.63 -21.80 17.08
N PHE A 54 0.67 -20.55 17.41
CA PHE A 54 -0.26 -19.53 16.91
C PHE A 54 0.22 -19.07 15.55
N LEU A 55 -0.08 -19.84 14.52
CA LEU A 55 0.12 -19.40 13.14
C LEU A 55 -1.13 -18.64 12.69
N PRO A 56 -1.01 -17.42 12.16
CA PRO A 56 -2.15 -16.65 11.63
C PRO A 56 -3.00 -17.45 10.63
N ASP A 57 -2.38 -18.31 9.84
CA ASP A 57 -3.05 -19.19 8.87
C ASP A 57 -4.02 -20.19 9.50
N ASN A 58 -3.85 -20.51 10.79
CA ASN A 58 -4.72 -21.41 11.52
C ASN A 58 -5.88 -20.70 12.23
N LEU A 59 -5.94 -19.38 12.14
CA LEU A 59 -6.99 -18.57 12.73
C LEU A 59 -7.98 -18.12 11.66
N SER A 60 -9.26 -18.32 11.91
CA SER A 60 -10.30 -17.64 11.16
C SER A 60 -10.34 -16.16 11.56
N ASP A 61 -10.70 -15.32 10.62
CA ASP A 61 -10.97 -13.90 10.87
C ASP A 61 -9.78 -13.07 11.43
N VAL A 62 -8.56 -13.41 11.03
CA VAL A 62 -7.37 -12.62 11.39
C VAL A 62 -7.42 -11.22 10.81
N ASN A 63 -7.85 -11.10 9.57
CA ASN A 63 -8.08 -9.85 8.87
C ASN A 63 -9.58 -9.53 8.86
N LEU A 64 -9.93 -8.27 8.72
CA LEU A 64 -11.31 -7.84 8.62
C LEU A 64 -11.73 -7.74 7.14
N ASP A 65 -12.70 -8.57 6.75
CA ASP A 65 -13.32 -8.50 5.43
C ASP A 65 -14.45 -7.46 5.42
N ILE A 66 -14.32 -6.48 4.53
CA ILE A 66 -15.29 -5.40 4.34
C ILE A 66 -15.86 -5.53 2.93
N LEU A 67 -17.19 -5.57 2.83
CA LEU A 67 -17.88 -5.55 1.56
C LEU A 67 -18.33 -4.13 1.22
N LEU A 68 -17.71 -3.52 0.22
CA LEU A 68 -18.11 -2.22 -0.30
C LEU A 68 -19.06 -2.39 -1.49
N ASN A 69 -20.07 -1.52 -1.55
CA ASN A 69 -20.93 -1.42 -2.72
C ASN A 69 -20.10 -0.93 -3.92
N LYS A 70 -20.31 -1.59 -5.05
CA LYS A 70 -19.83 -1.15 -6.35
C LYS A 70 -21.02 -0.64 -7.15
N ASP A 71 -20.78 0.36 -8.02
CA ASP A 71 -21.84 0.82 -8.93
C ASP A 71 -22.36 -0.35 -9.77
N GLY A 72 -23.63 -0.69 -9.54
CA GLY A 72 -24.31 -1.79 -10.21
C GLY A 72 -25.22 -2.59 -9.26
N HIS A 73 -26.28 -3.17 -9.81
CA HIS A 73 -27.17 -4.05 -9.03
C HIS A 73 -26.40 -5.28 -8.52
N TYR A 74 -26.36 -5.43 -7.20
CA TYR A 74 -25.74 -6.57 -6.51
C TYR A 74 -24.22 -6.74 -6.70
N ALA A 75 -23.51 -5.72 -7.22
CA ALA A 75 -22.07 -5.76 -7.31
C ALA A 75 -21.45 -5.30 -5.98
N VAL A 76 -20.60 -6.15 -5.39
CA VAL A 76 -19.81 -5.83 -4.19
C VAL A 76 -18.33 -5.99 -4.49
N ARG A 77 -17.52 -5.17 -3.82
CA ARG A 77 -16.07 -5.29 -3.84
C ARG A 77 -15.61 -5.72 -2.45
N PRO A 78 -15.06 -6.93 -2.29
CA PRO A 78 -14.43 -7.30 -1.05
C PRO A 78 -13.13 -6.50 -0.88
N ILE A 79 -12.93 -5.93 0.29
CA ILE A 79 -11.71 -5.28 0.73
C ILE A 79 -11.28 -5.94 2.02
N ILE A 80 -10.00 -6.26 2.12
CA ILE A 80 -9.42 -6.86 3.31
C ILE A 80 -8.64 -5.78 4.05
N LEU A 81 -9.05 -5.49 5.28
CA LEU A 81 -8.27 -4.67 6.19
C LEU A 81 -7.34 -5.60 6.96
N ALA A 82 -6.05 -5.46 6.73
CA ALA A 82 -5.03 -6.28 7.38
C ALA A 82 -5.08 -6.10 8.90
N ASN A 83 -4.82 -7.17 9.64
CA ASN A 83 -4.65 -7.08 11.08
C ASN A 83 -3.51 -6.09 11.42
N PRO A 84 -3.73 -5.09 12.29
CA PRO A 84 -2.76 -4.04 12.55
C PRO A 84 -1.43 -4.56 13.14
N PHE A 85 -1.43 -5.68 13.86
CA PHE A 85 -0.20 -6.31 14.33
C PHE A 85 0.59 -6.92 13.17
N LEU A 86 -0.07 -7.63 12.26
CA LEU A 86 0.59 -8.20 11.07
C LEU A 86 1.09 -7.09 10.14
N TYR A 87 0.30 -6.03 9.98
CA TYR A 87 0.71 -4.86 9.23
C TYR A 87 1.98 -4.23 9.81
N TYR A 88 2.06 -4.07 11.13
CA TYR A 88 3.23 -3.53 11.81
C TYR A 88 4.49 -4.36 11.55
N PHE A 89 4.40 -5.68 11.67
CA PHE A 89 5.53 -6.57 11.38
C PHE A 89 5.96 -6.48 9.93
N LEU A 90 5.00 -6.44 8.99
CA LEU A 90 5.29 -6.26 7.57
C LEU A 90 6.01 -4.94 7.31
N VAL A 91 5.52 -3.84 7.88
CA VAL A 91 6.15 -2.52 7.74
C VAL A 91 7.56 -2.52 8.29
N ARG A 92 7.79 -3.11 9.47
CA ARG A 92 9.14 -3.25 10.04
C ARG A 92 10.08 -4.02 9.14
N GLU A 93 9.62 -5.12 8.59
CA GLU A 93 10.42 -5.98 7.71
C GLU A 93 10.77 -5.24 6.40
N VAL A 94 9.79 -4.64 5.75
CA VAL A 94 10.00 -3.88 4.51
C VAL A 94 10.91 -2.67 4.74
N CYS A 95 10.72 -1.97 5.86
CA CYS A 95 11.47 -0.75 6.20
C CYS A 95 12.80 -1.03 6.89
N ASN A 96 13.16 -2.30 7.14
CA ASN A 96 14.53 -2.63 7.57
C ASN A 96 15.52 -2.08 6.55
N GLU A 97 16.63 -1.51 7.01
CA GLU A 97 17.60 -0.81 6.15
C GLU A 97 18.09 -1.68 4.98
N ASN A 98 18.38 -2.94 5.24
CA ASN A 98 18.83 -3.88 4.22
C ASN A 98 17.73 -4.14 3.19
N ASN A 99 16.52 -4.45 3.65
CA ASN A 99 15.38 -4.76 2.79
C ASN A 99 14.93 -3.53 1.99
N TRP A 100 14.91 -2.35 2.63
CA TRP A 100 14.56 -1.12 1.96
C TRP A 100 15.56 -0.77 0.85
N ASN A 101 16.86 -1.02 1.06
CA ASN A 101 17.86 -0.85 0.03
C ASN A 101 17.67 -1.86 -1.12
N VAL A 102 17.31 -3.10 -0.83
CA VAL A 102 16.96 -4.09 -1.87
C VAL A 102 15.76 -3.61 -2.68
N VAL A 103 14.68 -3.17 -2.02
CA VAL A 103 13.49 -2.64 -2.69
C VAL A 103 13.85 -1.46 -3.60
N LYS A 104 14.61 -0.48 -3.11
CA LYS A 104 15.05 0.65 -3.93
C LYS A 104 15.87 0.20 -5.15
N ASN A 105 16.80 -0.72 -4.95
CA ASN A 105 17.64 -1.23 -6.03
C ASN A 105 16.81 -1.94 -7.11
N LEU A 106 15.83 -2.75 -6.71
CA LEU A 106 14.90 -3.38 -7.66
C LEU A 106 14.12 -2.35 -8.48
N PHE A 107 13.63 -1.29 -7.85
CA PHE A 107 12.96 -0.20 -8.57
C PHE A 107 13.89 0.46 -9.60
N TYR A 108 15.16 0.69 -9.26
CA TYR A 108 16.14 1.24 -10.20
C TYR A 108 16.50 0.24 -11.32
N GLU A 109 16.69 -1.02 -10.98
CA GLU A 109 17.03 -2.08 -11.94
C GLU A 109 15.93 -2.29 -12.98
N PHE A 110 14.67 -2.28 -12.53
CA PHE A 110 13.51 -2.46 -13.42
C PHE A 110 13.04 -1.16 -14.09
N THR A 111 13.72 -0.04 -13.86
CA THR A 111 13.44 1.19 -14.58
C THR A 111 13.92 1.07 -16.02
N VAL A 112 12.98 1.09 -16.95
CA VAL A 112 13.27 0.94 -18.39
C VAL A 112 12.93 2.27 -19.09
N PRO A 113 13.79 2.77 -20.00
CA PRO A 113 13.45 3.92 -20.85
C PRO A 113 12.11 3.70 -21.53
N HIS A 114 11.28 4.72 -21.57
CA HIS A 114 9.95 4.73 -22.19
C HIS A 114 8.84 4.02 -21.39
N ILE A 115 9.12 3.46 -20.21
CA ILE A 115 8.08 2.95 -19.30
C ILE A 115 8.05 3.85 -18.06
N THR A 116 6.87 4.41 -17.77
CA THR A 116 6.64 5.24 -16.59
C THR A 116 5.64 4.56 -15.67
N SER A 117 6.02 4.31 -14.43
CA SER A 117 5.11 3.86 -13.39
C SER A 117 4.55 5.07 -12.63
N CYS A 118 3.23 5.24 -12.66
CA CYS A 118 2.54 6.29 -11.92
C CYS A 118 2.03 5.79 -10.54
N ALA A 119 2.26 4.53 -10.20
CA ALA A 119 1.72 3.89 -8.97
C ALA A 119 2.62 4.03 -7.73
N ILE A 120 3.73 4.76 -7.83
CA ILE A 120 4.64 4.96 -6.69
C ILE A 120 3.99 5.93 -5.70
N PRO A 121 3.90 5.57 -4.40
CA PRO A 121 3.34 6.46 -3.38
C PRO A 121 4.06 7.80 -3.30
N ILE A 122 3.29 8.87 -3.19
CA ILE A 122 3.81 10.24 -3.12
C ILE A 122 3.91 10.66 -1.66
N VAL A 123 5.08 11.17 -1.30
CA VAL A 123 5.30 11.80 0.01
C VAL A 123 4.98 13.28 -0.12
N ARG A 124 4.07 13.77 0.70
CA ARG A 124 3.68 15.19 0.74
C ARG A 124 4.32 15.91 1.91
N ALA A 125 4.50 17.22 1.75
CA ALA A 125 4.88 18.09 2.86
C ALA A 125 3.75 18.18 3.89
N GLU A 126 4.09 18.21 5.18
CA GLU A 126 3.17 18.14 6.35
C GLU A 126 2.04 19.19 6.39
N LYS A 127 2.06 20.19 5.51
CA LYS A 127 1.12 21.32 5.54
C LYS A 127 -0.08 21.19 4.61
N GLU A 128 -0.14 20.15 3.80
CA GLU A 128 -1.27 19.95 2.90
C GLU A 128 -2.24 18.91 3.48
N PRO A 129 -3.57 19.19 3.47
CA PRO A 129 -4.55 18.19 3.90
C PRO A 129 -4.39 16.94 3.05
N PHE A 130 -4.15 15.82 3.69
CA PHE A 130 -4.02 14.53 3.03
C PHE A 130 -5.41 13.91 2.90
N HIS A 131 -5.83 13.66 1.68
CA HIS A 131 -6.97 12.79 1.39
C HIS A 131 -6.43 11.47 0.83
N ASN A 132 -6.92 10.34 1.31
CA ASN A 132 -6.54 9.00 0.82
C ASN A 132 -6.71 8.88 -0.69
N SER A 133 -7.74 9.53 -1.23
CA SER A 133 -7.96 9.71 -2.65
C SER A 133 -6.79 10.36 -3.38
N THR A 134 -5.92 11.08 -2.68
CA THR A 134 -4.86 11.87 -3.33
C THR A 134 -3.80 11.01 -4.01
N THR A 135 -3.40 9.89 -3.42
CA THR A 135 -2.44 8.97 -4.06
C THR A 135 -3.06 8.30 -5.28
N ILE A 136 -4.32 7.86 -5.17
CA ILE A 136 -5.08 7.25 -6.26
C ILE A 136 -5.38 8.29 -7.35
N MET A 137 -5.78 9.49 -6.97
CA MET A 137 -6.06 10.58 -7.90
C MET A 137 -4.80 11.07 -8.60
N ASN A 138 -3.66 11.14 -7.92
CA ASN A 138 -2.39 11.48 -8.55
C ASN A 138 -1.94 10.42 -9.56
N TRP A 139 -2.08 9.15 -9.21
CA TRP A 139 -1.80 8.05 -10.14
C TRP A 139 -2.68 8.15 -11.40
N TRP A 140 -3.98 8.30 -11.21
CA TRP A 140 -4.95 8.44 -12.29
C TRP A 140 -4.67 9.67 -13.15
N TYR A 141 -4.50 10.82 -12.51
CA TYR A 141 -4.21 12.09 -13.18
C TYR A 141 -2.89 12.06 -13.97
N SER A 142 -1.85 11.50 -13.39
CA SER A 142 -0.54 11.37 -14.06
C SER A 142 -0.62 10.43 -15.27
N MET A 143 -1.38 9.34 -15.18
CA MET A 143 -1.60 8.42 -16.29
C MET A 143 -2.40 9.12 -17.42
N GLU A 144 -3.45 9.84 -17.07
CA GLU A 144 -4.28 10.57 -18.04
C GLU A 144 -3.48 11.67 -18.74
N GLN A 145 -2.75 12.51 -18.01
CA GLN A 145 -1.93 13.56 -18.58
C GLN A 145 -0.86 12.99 -19.52
N ARG A 146 -0.22 11.90 -19.11
CA ARG A 146 0.78 11.24 -19.96
C ARG A 146 0.16 10.63 -21.22
N ALA A 147 -1.03 10.07 -21.13
CA ALA A 147 -1.76 9.57 -22.30
C ALA A 147 -2.11 10.70 -23.28
N ILE A 148 -2.53 11.88 -22.77
CA ILE A 148 -2.80 13.06 -23.58
C ILE A 148 -1.53 13.53 -24.29
N GLU A 149 -0.42 13.68 -23.57
CA GLU A 149 0.88 14.07 -24.15
C GLU A 149 1.29 13.13 -25.29
N LEU A 150 1.23 11.82 -25.04
CA LEU A 150 1.60 10.81 -26.03
C LEU A 150 0.64 10.81 -27.23
N SER A 151 -0.61 11.16 -27.07
CA SER A 151 -1.59 11.25 -28.16
C SER A 151 -1.26 12.33 -29.19
N LEU A 152 -0.44 13.32 -28.82
CA LEU A 152 0.06 14.34 -29.76
C LEU A 152 1.11 13.78 -30.73
N GLU A 153 1.81 12.72 -30.32
CA GLU A 153 2.89 12.11 -31.10
C GLU A 153 2.44 10.82 -31.75
N TYR A 154 1.66 9.98 -31.02
CA TYR A 154 1.26 8.65 -31.45
C TYR A 154 -0.21 8.61 -31.87
N ARG A 155 -0.48 8.01 -33.03
CA ARG A 155 -1.83 7.90 -33.61
C ARG A 155 -2.68 6.80 -32.98
N TYR A 156 -2.05 5.79 -32.38
CA TYR A 156 -2.73 4.62 -31.83
C TYR A 156 -2.36 4.45 -30.36
N MET A 157 -3.37 4.10 -29.54
CA MET A 157 -3.22 3.77 -28.14
C MET A 157 -3.76 2.35 -27.92
N PHE A 158 -2.99 1.53 -27.22
CA PHE A 158 -3.40 0.22 -26.77
C PHE A 158 -3.59 0.25 -25.25
N MET A 159 -4.76 -0.19 -24.78
CA MET A 159 -5.06 -0.30 -23.36
C MET A 159 -5.22 -1.76 -22.98
N THR A 160 -4.63 -2.16 -21.85
CA THR A 160 -4.75 -3.50 -21.30
C THR A 160 -4.82 -3.43 -19.78
N ASP A 161 -5.41 -4.45 -19.19
CA ASP A 161 -5.51 -4.61 -17.73
C ASP A 161 -5.18 -6.05 -17.34
N ILE A 162 -4.66 -6.23 -16.14
CA ILE A 162 -4.36 -7.56 -15.59
C ILE A 162 -5.51 -7.96 -14.69
N THR A 163 -6.29 -8.94 -15.14
CA THR A 163 -7.42 -9.47 -14.37
C THR A 163 -6.94 -10.10 -13.07
N ASN A 164 -7.52 -9.67 -11.95
CA ASN A 164 -7.24 -10.20 -10.62
C ASN A 164 -5.74 -10.22 -10.29
N CYS A 165 -5.03 -9.14 -10.58
CA CYS A 165 -3.57 -9.04 -10.45
C CYS A 165 -3.07 -9.58 -9.10
N TYR A 166 -3.59 -9.05 -7.98
CA TYR A 166 -3.16 -9.45 -6.64
C TYR A 166 -3.55 -10.88 -6.27
N GLY A 167 -4.74 -11.32 -6.67
CA GLY A 167 -5.19 -12.70 -6.45
C GLY A 167 -4.46 -13.74 -7.31
N SER A 168 -3.74 -13.28 -8.33
CA SER A 168 -2.94 -14.14 -9.23
C SER A 168 -1.47 -14.25 -8.79
N VAL A 169 -1.06 -13.46 -7.79
CA VAL A 169 0.29 -13.59 -7.19
C VAL A 169 0.33 -14.87 -6.38
N ASN A 170 1.14 -15.83 -6.82
CA ASN A 170 1.36 -17.07 -6.10
C ASN A 170 2.57 -16.92 -5.18
N PRO A 171 2.42 -16.94 -3.84
CA PRO A 171 3.55 -16.97 -2.94
C PRO A 171 4.28 -18.32 -3.13
N GLN A 172 5.52 -18.27 -3.56
CA GLN A 172 6.40 -19.43 -3.63
C GLN A 172 7.07 -19.69 -2.30
#